data_ea3d99789d7c4858a98a004c9b61e4fc
#
_entry.id   ea3d99789d7c4858a98a004c9b61e4fc
#
_cell.length_a   1.000
_cell.length_b   1.000
_cell.length_c   1.000
_cell.angle_alpha   90.00
_cell.angle_beta   90.00
_cell.angle_gamma   90.00
#
_symmetry.space_group_name_H-M   'P 1'
#
loop_
_entity.id
_entity.type
_entity.pdbx_description
1 polymer ?
#
loop_
_entity_poly.entity_id
_entity_poly.type
_entity_poly.pdbx_seq_one_letter_code
_entity_poly.pdbx_strand_id
1 'polypeptide(L)'
;MKQKSISMKKMILTVACALSVLSSIAQQQVKIAPDGFDKSNNTILKGKIDTISYVSKTVGTTRKALIYTPPGYSSQQRYPVLYLLHGIGGDEKEWLNGGVPHIILDNLYAEGKIKPMIVVMPNGRAMPDDRAVGNIMAPDKVQAFANFEKDLLSDLIPYIEKNYPVLTDRTNRAIAGLSMGGGQSLNFGLGNLDQFAWVGGFSSAPNTKKPEELIPDPARASRMLKLLWISCGDKDRLLSFSKRTHEYLEQHKVPHQYQIEPGDHDFKVWKNGLYQFARLLF
;
A
#
# COMPACT_ATOMS: atom_id res chain seq x y z
N MET A 1 6.22 -74.97 -56.89
CA MET A 1 6.00 -73.51 -56.97
C MET A 1 5.80 -72.99 -55.54
N LYS A 2 6.78 -72.27 -54.91
CA LYS A 2 6.67 -71.74 -53.56
C LYS A 2 6.62 -70.26 -53.67
N GLN A 3 5.49 -69.65 -53.28
CA GLN A 3 5.27 -68.22 -53.18
C GLN A 3 5.90 -67.69 -51.89
N LYS A 4 6.87 -66.74 -51.98
CA LYS A 4 7.46 -66.05 -50.86
C LYS A 4 6.60 -64.86 -50.44
N SER A 5 6.07 -64.93 -49.23
CA SER A 5 5.39 -63.83 -48.55
C SER A 5 6.42 -62.75 -48.13
N ILE A 6 6.21 -61.55 -48.57
CA ILE A 6 7.00 -60.37 -48.12
C ILE A 6 6.29 -59.76 -46.93
N SER A 7 6.96 -59.83 -45.74
CA SER A 7 6.48 -59.19 -44.51
C SER A 7 6.83 -57.70 -44.57
N MET A 8 5.79 -56.88 -44.56
CA MET A 8 5.89 -55.43 -44.50
C MET A 8 5.98 -54.97 -43.06
N LYS A 9 7.19 -54.67 -42.57
CA LYS A 9 7.40 -54.06 -41.27
C LYS A 9 6.86 -52.64 -41.29
N LYS A 10 5.79 -52.38 -40.55
CA LYS A 10 5.24 -51.06 -40.30
C LYS A 10 6.23 -50.29 -39.38
N MET A 11 6.88 -49.30 -39.94
CA MET A 11 7.70 -48.33 -39.21
C MET A 11 6.78 -47.28 -38.58
N ILE A 12 6.52 -47.40 -37.28
CA ILE A 12 5.75 -46.41 -36.52
C ILE A 12 6.71 -45.26 -36.20
N LEU A 13 6.53 -44.16 -36.89
CA LEU A 13 7.24 -42.91 -36.65
C LEU A 13 6.52 -42.21 -35.48
N THR A 14 7.11 -42.29 -34.27
CA THR A 14 6.60 -41.57 -33.10
C THR A 14 7.07 -40.13 -33.22
N VAL A 15 6.19 -39.20 -33.61
CA VAL A 15 6.41 -37.76 -33.56
C VAL A 15 6.19 -37.32 -32.11
N ALA A 16 7.28 -37.12 -31.39
CA ALA A 16 7.26 -36.48 -30.08
C ALA A 16 7.01 -34.97 -30.28
N CYS A 17 5.75 -34.54 -30.12
CA CYS A 17 5.39 -33.13 -30.02
C CYS A 17 5.93 -32.59 -28.68
N ALA A 18 7.10 -31.96 -28.71
CA ALA A 18 7.56 -31.16 -27.59
C ALA A 18 6.72 -29.86 -27.51
N LEU A 19 5.67 -29.90 -26.69
CA LEU A 19 4.97 -28.70 -26.27
C LEU A 19 5.91 -27.89 -25.38
N SER A 20 6.65 -26.99 -25.98
CA SER A 20 7.32 -25.90 -25.26
C SER A 20 6.23 -24.98 -24.70
N VAL A 21 5.90 -25.13 -23.43
CA VAL A 21 5.12 -24.17 -22.66
C VAL A 21 5.99 -22.92 -22.53
N LEU A 22 5.87 -22.01 -23.48
CA LEU A 22 6.32 -20.63 -23.32
C LEU A 22 5.44 -20.02 -22.25
N SER A 23 5.92 -20.05 -21.00
CA SER A 23 5.42 -19.20 -19.95
C SER A 23 5.69 -17.76 -20.37
N SER A 24 4.76 -17.14 -21.08
CA SER A 24 4.75 -15.71 -21.26
C SER A 24 4.62 -15.13 -19.87
N ILE A 25 5.73 -14.61 -19.33
CA ILE A 25 5.68 -13.65 -18.24
C ILE A 25 4.94 -12.46 -18.85
N ALA A 26 3.64 -12.41 -18.64
CA ALA A 26 2.84 -11.25 -19.00
C ALA A 26 3.41 -10.11 -18.17
N GLN A 27 4.22 -9.28 -18.81
CA GLN A 27 4.72 -8.05 -18.21
C GLN A 27 3.48 -7.26 -17.81
N GLN A 28 3.23 -7.17 -16.51
CA GLN A 28 2.04 -6.54 -15.98
C GLN A 28 2.03 -5.08 -16.48
N GLN A 29 1.10 -4.77 -17.37
CA GLN A 29 1.05 -3.45 -18.01
C GLN A 29 0.92 -2.39 -16.93
N VAL A 30 1.87 -1.45 -16.88
CA VAL A 30 1.87 -0.37 -15.91
C VAL A 30 0.58 0.43 -16.05
N LYS A 31 -0.21 0.48 -14.98
CA LYS A 31 -1.48 1.22 -14.95
C LYS A 31 -1.19 2.65 -14.55
N ILE A 32 -1.35 3.57 -15.49
CA ILE A 32 -1.24 5.01 -15.23
C ILE A 32 -2.65 5.57 -15.03
N ALA A 33 -2.80 6.43 -14.03
CA ALA A 33 -4.04 7.16 -13.79
C ALA A 33 -4.36 8.10 -14.99
N PRO A 34 -5.63 8.31 -15.32
CA PRO A 34 -5.99 9.18 -16.43
C PRO A 34 -5.62 10.63 -16.14
N ASP A 35 -5.42 11.42 -17.18
CA ASP A 35 -5.15 12.85 -17.03
C ASP A 35 -6.26 13.54 -16.22
N GLY A 36 -5.86 14.40 -15.30
CA GLY A 36 -6.80 15.14 -14.46
C GLY A 36 -7.32 14.38 -13.24
N PHE A 37 -6.91 13.15 -12.99
CA PHE A 37 -7.34 12.35 -11.83
C PHE A 37 -7.10 13.05 -10.48
N ASP A 38 -6.10 13.92 -10.40
CA ASP A 38 -5.69 14.73 -9.24
C ASP A 38 -6.08 16.20 -9.35
N LYS A 39 -7.00 16.54 -10.28
CA LYS A 39 -7.52 17.89 -10.46
C LYS A 39 -8.86 18.06 -9.76
N SER A 40 -9.04 19.21 -9.11
CA SER A 40 -10.30 19.52 -8.45
C SER A 40 -11.43 19.68 -9.47
N ASN A 41 -12.52 18.95 -9.24
CA ASN A 41 -13.76 19.08 -10.01
C ASN A 41 -14.83 19.75 -9.12
N ASN A 42 -15.27 20.96 -9.48
CA ASN A 42 -16.22 21.74 -8.69
C ASN A 42 -17.70 21.29 -8.88
N THR A 43 -17.95 20.32 -9.75
CA THR A 43 -19.33 19.84 -10.02
C THR A 43 -19.70 18.59 -9.21
N ILE A 44 -18.77 18.01 -8.47
CA ILE A 44 -18.98 16.81 -7.63
C ILE A 44 -19.08 17.17 -6.15
N LEU A 45 -19.71 16.29 -5.38
CA LEU A 45 -19.69 16.37 -3.92
C LEU A 45 -18.26 16.17 -3.42
N LYS A 46 -17.90 16.90 -2.37
CA LYS A 46 -16.57 16.86 -1.75
C LYS A 46 -16.61 16.20 -0.39
N GLY A 47 -15.57 15.46 -0.11
CA GLY A 47 -15.24 15.07 1.25
C GLY A 47 -14.71 16.25 2.09
N LYS A 48 -14.49 16.02 3.36
CA LYS A 48 -14.00 17.03 4.30
C LYS A 48 -12.69 16.59 4.92
N ILE A 49 -11.75 17.53 5.08
CA ILE A 49 -10.53 17.34 5.86
C ILE A 49 -10.66 18.10 7.18
N ASP A 50 -10.46 17.41 8.29
CA ASP A 50 -10.39 17.99 9.62
C ASP A 50 -9.05 17.65 10.28
N THR A 51 -8.59 18.49 11.22
CA THR A 51 -7.49 18.16 12.11
C THR A 51 -8.05 17.57 13.39
N ILE A 52 -7.53 16.41 13.78
CA ILE A 52 -7.84 15.78 15.06
C ILE A 52 -6.63 15.85 16.00
N SER A 53 -6.92 15.81 17.29
CA SER A 53 -5.91 15.70 18.34
C SER A 53 -6.23 14.51 19.22
N TYR A 54 -5.25 13.67 19.51
CA TYR A 54 -5.39 12.50 20.37
C TYR A 54 -4.27 12.43 21.40
N VAL A 55 -4.56 11.91 22.57
CA VAL A 55 -3.56 11.69 23.63
C VAL A 55 -2.78 10.43 23.28
N SER A 56 -1.49 10.58 23.00
CA SER A 56 -0.58 9.45 22.84
C SER A 56 0.05 9.12 24.19
N LYS A 57 -0.33 8.01 24.76
CA LYS A 57 0.32 7.45 25.97
C LYS A 57 1.72 6.94 25.63
N THR A 58 1.91 6.46 24.40
CA THR A 58 3.20 5.97 23.89
C THR A 58 4.25 7.07 23.88
N VAL A 59 3.88 8.29 23.47
CA VAL A 59 4.79 9.45 23.37
C VAL A 59 4.72 10.34 24.61
N GLY A 60 3.63 10.29 25.37
CA GLY A 60 3.40 11.14 26.54
C GLY A 60 2.92 12.55 26.20
N THR A 61 2.41 12.78 24.98
CA THR A 61 1.94 14.10 24.53
C THR A 61 0.62 13.99 23.76
N THR A 62 -0.01 15.14 23.51
CA THR A 62 -1.10 15.24 22.55
C THR A 62 -0.52 15.34 21.14
N ARG A 63 -0.89 14.42 20.27
CA ARG A 63 -0.44 14.36 18.87
C ARG A 63 -1.58 14.70 17.91
N LYS A 64 -1.23 15.06 16.68
CA LYS A 64 -2.17 15.47 15.65
C LYS A 64 -2.20 14.46 14.49
N ALA A 65 -3.37 14.37 13.85
CA ALA A 65 -3.54 13.74 12.55
C ALA A 65 -4.55 14.53 11.73
N LEU A 66 -4.50 14.41 10.40
CA LEU A 66 -5.62 14.83 9.55
C LEU A 66 -6.55 13.65 9.32
N ILE A 67 -7.83 13.94 9.20
CA ILE A 67 -8.83 12.95 8.85
C ILE A 67 -9.65 13.44 7.66
N TYR A 68 -9.75 12.61 6.63
CA TYR A 68 -10.68 12.80 5.51
C TYR A 68 -11.92 11.97 5.76
N THR A 69 -13.09 12.59 5.65
CA THR A 69 -14.39 11.93 5.62
C THR A 69 -14.98 12.05 4.20
N PRO A 70 -15.56 10.95 3.64
CA PRO A 70 -15.99 10.94 2.24
C PRO A 70 -17.19 11.84 1.97
N PRO A 71 -17.46 12.19 0.70
CA PRO A 71 -18.69 12.86 0.33
C PRO A 71 -19.93 12.14 0.86
N GLY A 72 -20.87 12.88 1.42
CA GLY A 72 -22.06 12.29 2.01
C GLY A 72 -21.84 11.55 3.35
N TYR A 73 -20.71 11.80 4.02
CA TYR A 73 -20.42 11.22 5.34
C TYR A 73 -21.58 11.39 6.33
N SER A 74 -21.91 10.30 7.03
CA SER A 74 -22.94 10.26 8.08
C SER A 74 -22.44 9.48 9.28
N SER A 75 -22.68 9.99 10.50
CA SER A 75 -22.38 9.27 11.74
C SER A 75 -23.22 8.00 11.93
N GLN A 76 -24.24 7.79 11.12
CA GLN A 76 -25.12 6.63 11.16
C GLN A 76 -24.64 5.48 10.26
N GLN A 77 -23.68 5.72 9.40
CA GLN A 77 -23.08 4.73 8.52
C GLN A 77 -21.68 4.40 9.02
N ARG A 78 -21.26 3.12 8.95
CA ARG A 78 -19.89 2.72 9.27
C ARG A 78 -19.04 2.62 8.02
N TYR A 79 -17.76 3.02 8.15
CA TYR A 79 -16.80 3.14 7.06
C TYR A 79 -15.55 2.29 7.29
N PRO A 80 -14.98 1.69 6.26
CA PRO A 80 -13.62 1.18 6.32
C PRO A 80 -12.62 2.33 6.46
N VAL A 81 -11.39 2.03 6.93
CA VAL A 81 -10.36 3.04 7.23
C VAL A 81 -9.06 2.73 6.51
N LEU A 82 -8.49 3.75 5.88
CA LEU A 82 -7.12 3.77 5.39
C LEU A 82 -6.26 4.68 6.28
N TYR A 83 -5.19 4.14 6.86
CA TYR A 83 -4.10 4.91 7.48
C TYR A 83 -3.04 5.19 6.42
N LEU A 84 -2.83 6.49 6.09
CA LEU A 84 -1.97 6.93 4.98
C LEU A 84 -0.75 7.69 5.51
N LEU A 85 0.43 7.07 5.45
CA LEU A 85 1.63 7.50 6.15
C LEU A 85 2.56 8.34 5.25
N HIS A 86 3.15 9.39 5.82
CA HIS A 86 4.05 10.33 5.16
C HIS A 86 5.53 9.87 5.18
N GLY A 87 6.39 10.59 4.45
CA GLY A 87 7.83 10.36 4.37
C GLY A 87 8.65 11.02 5.49
N ILE A 88 9.98 10.86 5.44
CA ILE A 88 10.88 11.34 6.49
C ILE A 88 10.90 12.87 6.63
N GLY A 89 10.70 13.60 5.54
CA GLY A 89 10.69 15.08 5.51
C GLY A 89 9.34 15.70 5.85
N GLY A 90 8.31 14.88 6.04
CA GLY A 90 6.93 15.32 6.20
C GLY A 90 6.40 15.27 7.63
N ASP A 91 5.12 15.57 7.71
CA ASP A 91 4.25 15.47 8.86
C ASP A 91 2.83 15.06 8.41
N GLU A 92 1.83 15.18 9.27
CA GLU A 92 0.42 14.85 8.96
C GLU A 92 -0.14 15.60 7.75
N LYS A 93 0.51 16.67 7.28
CA LYS A 93 0.05 17.48 6.14
C LYS A 93 0.76 17.14 4.82
N GLU A 94 1.80 16.31 4.83
CA GLU A 94 2.59 16.05 3.62
C GLU A 94 1.72 15.49 2.48
N TRP A 95 0.89 14.49 2.77
CA TRP A 95 -0.04 13.97 1.77
C TRP A 95 -1.04 15.02 1.28
N LEU A 96 -1.61 15.82 2.19
CA LEU A 96 -2.55 16.88 1.82
C LEU A 96 -1.92 17.90 0.87
N ASN A 97 -0.69 18.34 1.17
CA ASN A 97 -0.01 19.39 0.44
C ASN A 97 0.57 18.92 -0.90
N GLY A 98 1.15 17.72 -0.96
CA GLY A 98 1.82 17.19 -2.15
C GLY A 98 0.97 16.17 -2.93
N GLY A 99 0.24 15.33 -2.21
CA GLY A 99 -0.48 14.18 -2.76
C GLY A 99 -1.94 14.43 -3.10
N VAL A 100 -2.53 15.49 -2.59
CA VAL A 100 -3.94 15.88 -2.76
C VAL A 100 -4.94 14.71 -2.66
N PRO A 101 -4.82 13.82 -1.65
CA PRO A 101 -5.57 12.57 -1.56
C PRO A 101 -7.08 12.80 -1.56
N HIS A 102 -7.56 13.89 -0.95
CA HIS A 102 -8.97 14.25 -0.93
C HIS A 102 -9.53 14.48 -2.34
N ILE A 103 -8.76 15.12 -3.23
CA ILE A 103 -9.19 15.36 -4.62
C ILE A 103 -9.25 14.03 -5.38
N ILE A 104 -8.20 13.19 -5.25
CA ILE A 104 -8.13 11.88 -5.89
C ILE A 104 -9.31 10.99 -5.45
N LEU A 105 -9.59 10.96 -4.15
CA LEU A 105 -10.66 10.14 -3.58
C LEU A 105 -12.05 10.68 -3.94
N ASP A 106 -12.26 12.01 -3.92
CA ASP A 106 -13.52 12.63 -4.34
C ASP A 106 -13.85 12.30 -5.80
N ASN A 107 -12.83 12.39 -6.70
CA ASN A 107 -12.99 12.03 -8.10
C ASN A 107 -13.33 10.55 -8.27
N LEU A 108 -12.55 9.66 -7.63
CA LEU A 108 -12.79 8.21 -7.68
C LEU A 108 -14.17 7.84 -7.12
N TYR A 109 -14.60 8.50 -6.05
CA TYR A 109 -15.91 8.28 -5.45
C TYR A 109 -17.04 8.72 -6.40
N ALA A 110 -16.93 9.91 -7.00
CA ALA A 110 -17.91 10.41 -7.96
C ALA A 110 -18.02 9.53 -9.22
N GLU A 111 -16.92 8.88 -9.60
CA GLU A 111 -16.88 7.93 -10.72
C GLU A 111 -17.37 6.51 -10.33
N GLY A 112 -17.76 6.28 -9.07
CA GLY A 112 -18.18 4.97 -8.57
C GLY A 112 -17.06 3.91 -8.56
N LYS A 113 -15.80 4.34 -8.54
CA LYS A 113 -14.61 3.45 -8.62
C LYS A 113 -14.09 3.00 -7.27
N ILE A 114 -14.54 3.61 -6.18
CA ILE A 114 -14.18 3.24 -4.81
C ILE A 114 -15.40 3.23 -3.90
N LYS A 115 -15.31 2.45 -2.81
CA LYS A 115 -16.26 2.56 -1.70
C LYS A 115 -15.94 3.78 -0.83
N PRO A 116 -16.95 4.40 -0.21
CA PRO A 116 -16.71 5.45 0.78
C PRO A 116 -15.82 4.92 1.92
N MET A 117 -14.75 5.64 2.23
CA MET A 117 -13.83 5.29 3.30
C MET A 117 -13.38 6.53 4.05
N ILE A 118 -13.03 6.36 5.32
CA ILE A 118 -12.30 7.37 6.10
C ILE A 118 -10.81 7.19 5.84
N VAL A 119 -10.07 8.31 5.66
CA VAL A 119 -8.61 8.26 5.56
C VAL A 119 -8.00 9.07 6.71
N VAL A 120 -7.12 8.44 7.45
CA VAL A 120 -6.38 9.04 8.56
C VAL A 120 -4.93 9.26 8.11
N MET A 121 -4.47 10.50 8.16
CA MET A 121 -3.10 10.90 7.82
C MET A 121 -2.42 11.36 9.12
N PRO A 122 -1.76 10.47 9.85
CA PRO A 122 -1.07 10.80 11.10
C PRO A 122 0.32 11.36 10.85
N ASN A 123 0.94 11.93 11.88
CA ASN A 123 2.38 12.11 11.90
C ASN A 123 3.06 10.79 12.30
N GLY A 124 3.79 10.18 11.37
CA GLY A 124 4.49 8.90 11.55
C GLY A 124 5.75 8.98 12.41
N ARG A 125 6.14 10.16 12.93
CA ARG A 125 7.30 10.35 13.81
C ARG A 125 6.84 10.43 15.27
N ALA A 126 6.80 9.30 15.97
CA ALA A 126 6.31 9.18 17.34
C ALA A 126 7.39 9.59 18.36
N MET A 127 7.50 10.90 18.59
CA MET A 127 8.34 11.54 19.60
C MET A 127 7.71 12.89 20.00
N PRO A 128 8.10 13.48 21.15
CA PRO A 128 7.52 14.75 21.61
C PRO A 128 7.72 15.92 20.63
N ASP A 129 8.93 16.08 20.07
CA ASP A 129 9.23 17.01 18.97
C ASP A 129 9.11 16.28 17.64
N ASP A 130 7.87 16.12 17.16
CA ASP A 130 7.55 15.33 15.96
C ASP A 130 7.64 16.12 14.64
N ARG A 131 8.23 17.34 14.67
CA ARG A 131 8.39 18.15 13.46
C ARG A 131 9.65 17.78 12.67
N ALA A 132 9.58 17.94 11.34
CA ALA A 132 10.68 17.69 10.42
C ALA A 132 11.64 18.89 10.35
N VAL A 133 12.25 19.26 11.47
CA VAL A 133 13.19 20.40 11.58
C VAL A 133 14.59 19.92 11.96
N GLY A 134 15.62 20.69 11.59
CA GLY A 134 17.02 20.35 11.84
C GLY A 134 17.47 19.08 11.10
N ASN A 135 18.30 18.26 11.74
CA ASN A 135 18.76 17.00 11.15
C ASN A 135 17.67 15.92 11.22
N ILE A 136 16.85 15.81 10.19
CA ILE A 136 15.76 14.82 10.10
C ILE A 136 16.26 13.38 10.04
N MET A 137 17.56 13.17 9.74
CA MET A 137 18.22 11.86 9.71
C MET A 137 18.91 11.51 11.04
N ALA A 138 18.75 12.35 12.10
CA ALA A 138 19.27 12.02 13.41
C ALA A 138 18.70 10.67 13.91
N PRO A 139 19.53 9.84 14.59
CA PRO A 139 19.13 8.48 14.98
C PRO A 139 17.82 8.42 15.79
N ASP A 140 17.60 9.35 16.70
CA ASP A 140 16.38 9.46 17.50
C ASP A 140 15.15 9.78 16.65
N LYS A 141 15.29 10.67 15.65
CA LYS A 141 14.23 11.01 14.71
C LYS A 141 13.89 9.87 13.76
N VAL A 142 14.90 9.11 13.32
CA VAL A 142 14.68 7.89 12.53
C VAL A 142 14.02 6.81 13.39
N GLN A 143 14.46 6.61 14.63
CA GLN A 143 13.87 5.67 15.57
C GLN A 143 12.41 5.98 15.89
N ALA A 144 12.04 7.27 15.91
CA ALA A 144 10.68 7.71 16.17
C ALA A 144 9.67 7.15 15.11
N PHE A 145 10.12 6.88 13.88
CA PHE A 145 9.27 6.22 12.89
C PHE A 145 8.99 4.74 13.25
N ALA A 146 9.93 4.04 13.87
CA ALA A 146 9.67 2.69 14.38
C ALA A 146 8.76 2.71 15.61
N ASN A 147 8.94 3.69 16.51
CA ASN A 147 8.10 3.86 17.70
C ASN A 147 6.63 4.10 17.36
N PHE A 148 6.34 4.61 16.17
CA PHE A 148 4.98 4.89 15.72
C PHE A 148 4.11 3.63 15.62
N GLU A 149 4.68 2.44 15.47
CA GLU A 149 3.88 1.19 15.49
C GLU A 149 3.06 1.09 16.78
N LYS A 150 3.68 1.33 17.92
CA LYS A 150 3.00 1.29 19.22
C LYS A 150 1.95 2.39 19.37
N ASP A 151 2.29 3.62 18.98
CA ASP A 151 1.35 4.75 19.00
C ASP A 151 0.14 4.50 18.08
N LEU A 152 0.37 3.98 16.87
CA LEU A 152 -0.69 3.63 15.94
C LEU A 152 -1.65 2.59 16.52
N LEU A 153 -1.11 1.49 17.04
CA LEU A 153 -1.92 0.35 17.48
C LEU A 153 -2.58 0.59 18.84
N SER A 154 -1.91 1.28 19.76
CA SER A 154 -2.37 1.42 21.15
C SER A 154 -3.06 2.74 21.45
N ASP A 155 -2.83 3.78 20.66
CA ASP A 155 -3.37 5.12 20.92
C ASP A 155 -4.26 5.64 19.78
N LEU A 156 -3.75 5.67 18.52
CA LEU A 156 -4.47 6.29 17.40
C LEU A 156 -5.65 5.43 16.91
N ILE A 157 -5.44 4.14 16.64
CA ILE A 157 -6.53 3.25 16.17
C ILE A 157 -7.67 3.24 17.19
N PRO A 158 -7.45 3.00 18.49
CA PRO A 158 -8.52 3.08 19.51
C PRO A 158 -9.20 4.45 19.56
N TYR A 159 -8.47 5.55 19.39
CA TYR A 159 -9.07 6.89 19.32
C TYR A 159 -10.02 7.03 18.11
N ILE A 160 -9.61 6.57 16.93
CA ILE A 160 -10.44 6.62 15.71
C ILE A 160 -11.70 5.75 15.89
N GLU A 161 -11.58 4.54 16.39
CA GLU A 161 -12.70 3.62 16.62
C GLU A 161 -13.72 4.14 17.63
N LYS A 162 -13.25 4.92 18.62
CA LYS A 162 -14.12 5.53 19.62
C LYS A 162 -14.89 6.75 19.11
N ASN A 163 -14.26 7.56 18.24
CA ASN A 163 -14.77 8.88 17.88
C ASN A 163 -15.39 8.96 16.48
N TYR A 164 -15.19 7.92 15.65
CA TYR A 164 -15.70 7.86 14.27
C TYR A 164 -16.46 6.55 14.03
N PRO A 165 -17.48 6.56 13.18
CA PRO A 165 -18.26 5.37 12.86
C PRO A 165 -17.48 4.48 11.87
N VAL A 166 -16.48 3.78 12.37
CA VAL A 166 -15.62 2.90 11.55
C VAL A 166 -15.96 1.43 11.76
N LEU A 167 -15.68 0.63 10.73
CA LEU A 167 -15.66 -0.84 10.81
C LEU A 167 -14.33 -1.26 11.44
N THR A 168 -14.36 -2.02 12.52
CA THR A 168 -13.18 -2.28 13.36
C THR A 168 -12.45 -3.57 13.03
N ASP A 169 -13.04 -4.43 12.20
CA ASP A 169 -12.36 -5.67 11.80
C ASP A 169 -11.23 -5.40 10.79
N ARG A 170 -10.26 -6.32 10.75
CA ARG A 170 -9.07 -6.21 9.90
C ARG A 170 -9.37 -6.09 8.41
N THR A 171 -10.47 -6.67 7.95
CA THR A 171 -10.85 -6.65 6.52
C THR A 171 -11.38 -5.31 6.07
N ASN A 172 -11.62 -4.41 7.01
CA ASN A 172 -12.03 -3.02 6.81
C ASN A 172 -10.94 -2.02 7.24
N ARG A 173 -9.70 -2.49 7.47
CA ARG A 173 -8.58 -1.63 7.86
C ARG A 173 -7.39 -1.80 6.91
N ALA A 174 -6.99 -0.69 6.29
CA ALA A 174 -5.86 -0.59 5.38
C ALA A 174 -4.76 0.30 5.97
N ILE A 175 -3.52 0.03 5.58
CA ILE A 175 -2.36 0.89 5.85
C ILE A 175 -1.54 1.04 4.57
N ALA A 176 -1.19 2.25 4.22
CA ALA A 176 -0.30 2.53 3.09
C ALA A 176 0.54 3.78 3.37
N GLY A 177 1.62 3.96 2.64
CA GLY A 177 2.44 5.16 2.79
C GLY A 177 3.53 5.30 1.75
N LEU A 178 4.13 6.48 1.72
CA LEU A 178 5.24 6.82 0.82
C LEU A 178 6.58 6.81 1.56
N SER A 179 7.66 6.47 0.89
CA SER A 179 9.03 6.56 1.40
C SER A 179 9.20 5.92 2.79
N MET A 180 9.57 6.67 3.82
CA MET A 180 9.62 6.18 5.22
C MET A 180 8.27 5.61 5.67
N GLY A 181 7.15 6.27 5.32
CA GLY A 181 5.80 5.76 5.56
C GLY A 181 5.48 4.49 4.78
N GLY A 182 6.08 4.31 3.60
CA GLY A 182 6.02 3.06 2.85
C GLY A 182 6.69 1.91 3.60
N GLY A 183 7.89 2.14 4.14
CA GLY A 183 8.57 1.19 5.01
C GLY A 183 7.78 0.88 6.28
N GLN A 184 7.23 1.91 6.95
CA GLN A 184 6.35 1.71 8.10
C GLN A 184 5.12 0.85 7.74
N SER A 185 4.47 1.17 6.61
CA SER A 185 3.26 0.45 6.18
C SER A 185 3.53 -1.03 5.94
N LEU A 186 4.66 -1.37 5.32
CA LEU A 186 5.07 -2.76 5.14
C LEU A 186 5.43 -3.40 6.49
N ASN A 187 6.24 -2.74 7.34
CA ASN A 187 6.64 -3.28 8.63
C ASN A 187 5.45 -3.53 9.56
N PHE A 188 4.57 -2.55 9.69
CA PHE A 188 3.44 -2.62 10.63
C PHE A 188 2.29 -3.45 10.07
N GLY A 189 1.96 -3.28 8.80
CA GLY A 189 0.87 -4.02 8.15
C GLY A 189 1.14 -5.52 8.09
N LEU A 190 2.35 -5.90 7.68
CA LEU A 190 2.74 -7.31 7.58
C LEU A 190 3.08 -7.92 8.94
N GLY A 191 3.62 -7.13 9.88
CA GLY A 191 3.84 -7.55 11.26
C GLY A 191 2.55 -7.76 12.07
N ASN A 192 1.45 -7.10 11.68
CA ASN A 192 0.18 -7.13 12.40
C ASN A 192 -0.99 -7.53 11.48
N LEU A 193 -0.88 -8.70 10.85
CA LEU A 193 -1.92 -9.23 9.95
C LEU A 193 -3.30 -9.41 10.63
N ASP A 194 -3.35 -9.49 11.95
CA ASP A 194 -4.60 -9.53 12.71
C ASP A 194 -5.26 -8.13 12.83
N GLN A 195 -4.52 -7.07 12.47
CA GLN A 195 -5.02 -5.69 12.45
C GLN A 195 -5.30 -5.18 11.03
N PHE A 196 -4.49 -5.61 10.05
CA PHE A 196 -4.55 -5.09 8.67
C PHE A 196 -4.71 -6.22 7.66
N ALA A 197 -5.62 -6.05 6.70
CA ALA A 197 -5.76 -6.97 5.56
C ALA A 197 -5.29 -6.35 4.23
N TRP A 198 -5.10 -5.04 4.19
CA TRP A 198 -4.74 -4.27 2.99
C TRP A 198 -3.50 -3.45 3.31
N VAL A 199 -2.40 -3.72 2.61
CA VAL A 199 -1.09 -3.12 2.90
C VAL A 199 -0.50 -2.56 1.62
N GLY A 200 -0.02 -1.29 1.66
CA GLY A 200 0.59 -0.63 0.51
C GLY A 200 1.90 0.08 0.84
N GLY A 201 2.92 -0.12 0.03
CA GLY A 201 4.18 0.62 0.10
C GLY A 201 4.48 1.33 -1.22
N PHE A 202 4.59 2.65 -1.19
CA PHE A 202 4.97 3.47 -2.35
C PHE A 202 6.42 3.95 -2.17
N SER A 203 7.33 3.54 -3.03
CA SER A 203 8.76 3.89 -2.95
C SER A 203 9.35 3.66 -1.54
N SER A 204 9.12 2.49 -0.97
CA SER A 204 9.49 2.18 0.42
C SER A 204 10.97 2.42 0.71
N ALA A 205 11.28 3.09 1.82
CA ALA A 205 12.60 3.54 2.20
C ALA A 205 13.44 2.48 2.94
N PRO A 206 14.73 2.75 3.26
CA PRO A 206 15.63 1.81 3.93
C PRO A 206 15.20 1.30 5.31
N ASN A 207 14.24 1.96 5.97
CA ASN A 207 13.62 1.47 7.21
C ASN A 207 12.76 0.21 7.00
N THR A 208 12.51 -0.18 5.76
CA THR A 208 11.82 -1.42 5.42
C THR A 208 12.67 -2.60 5.84
N LYS A 209 12.14 -3.45 6.71
CA LYS A 209 12.78 -4.70 7.15
C LYS A 209 13.16 -5.57 5.95
N LYS A 210 14.02 -6.54 6.17
CA LYS A 210 14.33 -7.54 5.16
C LYS A 210 13.08 -8.36 4.85
N PRO A 211 12.91 -8.88 3.62
CA PRO A 211 11.70 -9.59 3.23
C PRO A 211 11.37 -10.79 4.13
N GLU A 212 12.36 -11.56 4.57
CA GLU A 212 12.22 -12.70 5.47
C GLU A 212 11.76 -12.29 6.88
N GLU A 213 12.08 -11.06 7.31
CA GLU A 213 11.59 -10.49 8.57
C GLU A 213 10.18 -9.90 8.43
N LEU A 214 9.84 -9.36 7.25
CA LEU A 214 8.50 -8.86 6.93
C LEU A 214 7.48 -9.99 6.87
N ILE A 215 7.86 -11.12 6.28
CA ILE A 215 6.97 -12.24 5.98
C ILE A 215 7.65 -13.55 6.41
N PRO A 216 7.76 -13.77 7.71
CA PRO A 216 8.37 -15.00 8.23
C PRO A 216 7.51 -16.26 7.98
N ASP A 217 6.20 -16.09 7.75
CA ASP A 217 5.27 -17.15 7.35
C ASP A 217 4.50 -16.74 6.08
N PRO A 218 5.06 -17.03 4.87
CA PRO A 218 4.42 -16.73 3.60
C PRO A 218 3.04 -17.35 3.42
N ALA A 219 2.80 -18.54 3.98
CA ALA A 219 1.51 -19.21 3.89
C ALA A 219 0.44 -18.48 4.71
N ARG A 220 0.80 -18.00 5.92
CA ARG A 220 -0.09 -17.14 6.72
C ARG A 220 -0.38 -15.83 6.01
N ALA A 221 0.65 -15.16 5.48
CA ALA A 221 0.49 -13.91 4.74
C ALA A 221 -0.48 -14.07 3.56
N SER A 222 -0.31 -15.12 2.75
CA SER A 222 -1.17 -15.42 1.61
C SER A 222 -2.64 -15.65 1.99
N ARG A 223 -2.90 -16.24 3.14
CA ARG A 223 -4.28 -16.45 3.64
C ARG A 223 -4.90 -15.20 4.23
N MET A 224 -4.08 -14.37 4.85
CA MET A 224 -4.55 -13.23 5.65
C MET A 224 -4.70 -11.94 4.81
N LEU A 225 -3.83 -11.70 3.85
CA LEU A 225 -3.87 -10.48 3.04
C LEU A 225 -5.02 -10.51 2.02
N LYS A 226 -5.71 -9.40 1.89
CA LYS A 226 -6.64 -9.10 0.79
C LYS A 226 -5.91 -8.40 -0.35
N LEU A 227 -4.95 -7.53 0.00
CA LEU A 227 -4.08 -6.86 -0.95
C LEU A 227 -2.73 -6.57 -0.29
N LEU A 228 -1.66 -6.88 -0.99
CA LEU A 228 -0.32 -6.35 -0.77
C LEU A 228 0.09 -5.59 -2.04
N TRP A 229 0.31 -4.29 -1.92
CA TRP A 229 0.68 -3.40 -3.01
C TRP A 229 2.09 -2.86 -2.80
N ILE A 230 2.93 -2.97 -3.83
CA ILE A 230 4.28 -2.42 -3.86
C ILE A 230 4.44 -1.63 -5.16
N SER A 231 4.75 -0.35 -5.06
CA SER A 231 5.04 0.47 -6.25
C SER A 231 6.25 1.37 -6.05
N CYS A 232 6.89 1.74 -7.17
CA CYS A 232 8.05 2.60 -7.17
C CYS A 232 8.24 3.24 -8.55
N GLY A 233 8.92 4.37 -8.61
CA GLY A 233 9.40 4.95 -9.86
C GLY A 233 10.58 4.15 -10.43
N ASP A 234 10.69 4.08 -11.76
CA ASP A 234 11.80 3.37 -12.45
C ASP A 234 13.15 4.07 -12.29
N LYS A 235 13.15 5.38 -11.96
CA LYS A 235 14.33 6.19 -11.67
C LYS A 235 14.53 6.47 -10.20
N ASP A 236 13.67 5.93 -9.35
CA ASP A 236 13.76 6.11 -7.91
C ASP A 236 15.01 5.38 -7.36
N ARG A 237 15.87 6.13 -6.68
CA ARG A 237 17.08 5.58 -6.02
C ARG A 237 16.78 4.50 -4.97
N LEU A 238 15.53 4.40 -4.51
CA LEU A 238 15.08 3.41 -3.53
C LEU A 238 14.42 2.18 -4.17
N LEU A 239 14.41 2.06 -5.50
CA LEU A 239 13.80 0.96 -6.23
C LEU A 239 14.26 -0.42 -5.74
N SER A 240 15.51 -0.55 -5.32
CA SER A 240 16.07 -1.82 -4.82
C SER A 240 15.31 -2.39 -3.60
N PHE A 241 14.74 -1.53 -2.75
CA PHE A 241 13.95 -1.97 -1.59
C PHE A 241 12.61 -2.58 -2.01
N SER A 242 11.94 -1.96 -2.97
CA SER A 242 10.71 -2.50 -3.55
C SER A 242 10.97 -3.80 -4.33
N LYS A 243 12.05 -3.83 -5.11
CA LYS A 243 12.44 -4.99 -5.93
C LYS A 243 12.77 -6.21 -5.08
N ARG A 244 13.61 -6.08 -4.04
CA ARG A 244 13.96 -7.21 -3.16
C ARG A 244 12.74 -7.82 -2.46
N THR A 245 11.77 -6.96 -2.08
CA THR A 245 10.54 -7.42 -1.45
C THR A 245 9.68 -8.18 -2.45
N HIS A 246 9.52 -7.65 -3.67
CA HIS A 246 8.82 -8.32 -4.76
C HIS A 246 9.46 -9.69 -5.10
N GLU A 247 10.77 -9.76 -5.28
CA GLU A 247 11.48 -11.01 -5.62
C GLU A 247 11.26 -12.10 -4.55
N TYR A 248 11.27 -11.73 -3.29
CA TYR A 248 10.97 -12.66 -2.19
C TYR A 248 9.51 -13.14 -2.24
N LEU A 249 8.56 -12.25 -2.48
CA LEU A 249 7.14 -12.59 -2.59
C LEU A 249 6.86 -13.53 -3.76
N GLU A 250 7.48 -13.30 -4.92
CA GLU A 250 7.41 -14.18 -6.08
C GLU A 250 7.98 -15.57 -5.75
N GLN A 251 9.17 -15.63 -5.16
CA GLN A 251 9.83 -16.88 -4.78
C GLN A 251 8.94 -17.73 -3.84
N HIS A 252 8.23 -17.07 -2.92
CA HIS A 252 7.38 -17.73 -1.93
C HIS A 252 5.90 -17.79 -2.33
N LYS A 253 5.56 -17.38 -3.56
CA LYS A 253 4.20 -17.40 -4.12
C LYS A 253 3.18 -16.66 -3.25
N VAL A 254 3.58 -15.55 -2.63
CA VAL A 254 2.66 -14.67 -1.88
C VAL A 254 1.96 -13.73 -2.85
N PRO A 255 0.62 -13.75 -2.95
CA PRO A 255 -0.13 -12.88 -3.86
C PRO A 255 0.12 -11.40 -3.53
N HIS A 256 0.53 -10.62 -4.52
CA HIS A 256 0.77 -9.18 -4.39
C HIS A 256 0.66 -8.46 -5.73
N GLN A 257 0.53 -7.14 -5.68
CA GLN A 257 0.64 -6.27 -6.85
C GLN A 257 1.98 -5.56 -6.80
N TYR A 258 2.73 -5.64 -7.90
CA TYR A 258 4.00 -4.95 -8.06
C TYR A 258 3.94 -4.04 -9.28
N GLN A 259 4.13 -2.73 -9.09
CA GLN A 259 4.06 -1.77 -10.17
C GLN A 259 5.27 -0.85 -10.16
N ILE A 260 6.05 -0.89 -11.26
CA ILE A 260 7.12 0.06 -11.52
C ILE A 260 6.66 0.95 -12.65
N GLU A 261 6.67 2.26 -12.41
CA GLU A 261 6.17 3.26 -13.34
C GLU A 261 7.24 4.31 -13.68
N PRO A 262 7.13 4.99 -14.82
CA PRO A 262 8.09 6.04 -15.19
C PRO A 262 8.04 7.21 -14.18
N GLY A 263 9.15 7.46 -13.48
CA GLY A 263 9.26 8.56 -12.54
C GLY A 263 10.33 8.38 -11.48
N ASP A 264 10.45 9.39 -10.64
CA ASP A 264 11.42 9.50 -9.56
C ASP A 264 10.79 9.27 -8.18
N HIS A 265 11.49 9.65 -7.12
CA HIS A 265 11.03 9.62 -5.73
C HIS A 265 10.16 10.85 -5.42
N ASP A 266 8.97 10.95 -6.00
CA ASP A 266 8.15 12.14 -5.95
C ASP A 266 6.63 11.87 -5.94
N PHE A 267 5.86 12.94 -5.72
CA PHE A 267 4.41 12.86 -5.67
C PHE A 267 3.73 12.51 -6.99
N LYS A 268 4.39 12.63 -8.14
CA LYS A 268 3.83 12.16 -9.41
C LYS A 268 3.60 10.65 -9.36
N VAL A 269 4.62 9.92 -8.91
CA VAL A 269 4.58 8.47 -8.72
C VAL A 269 3.62 8.09 -7.57
N TRP A 270 3.73 8.75 -6.44
CA TRP A 270 2.92 8.39 -5.25
C TRP A 270 1.43 8.69 -5.41
N LYS A 271 1.05 9.74 -6.14
CA LYS A 271 -0.36 10.03 -6.49
C LYS A 271 -0.94 8.95 -7.38
N ASN A 272 -0.21 8.50 -8.40
CA ASN A 272 -0.63 7.37 -9.22
C ASN A 272 -0.74 6.09 -8.38
N GLY A 273 0.24 5.82 -7.54
CA GLY A 273 0.21 4.69 -6.58
C GLY A 273 -1.05 4.71 -5.71
N LEU A 274 -1.38 5.86 -5.11
CA LEU A 274 -2.60 6.04 -4.31
C LEU A 274 -3.87 5.83 -5.14
N TYR A 275 -3.94 6.40 -6.34
CA TYR A 275 -5.08 6.24 -7.25
C TYR A 275 -5.33 4.76 -7.58
N GLN A 276 -4.29 4.01 -7.93
CA GLN A 276 -4.44 2.60 -8.27
C GLN A 276 -4.75 1.75 -7.03
N PHE A 277 -4.08 2.00 -5.91
CA PHE A 277 -4.28 1.29 -4.66
C PHE A 277 -5.70 1.49 -4.11
N ALA A 278 -6.19 2.74 -4.05
CA ALA A 278 -7.53 3.04 -3.53
C ALA A 278 -8.65 2.31 -4.27
N ARG A 279 -8.51 2.10 -5.58
CA ARG A 279 -9.47 1.37 -6.43
C ARG A 279 -9.54 -0.14 -6.16
N LEU A 280 -8.59 -0.66 -5.42
CA LEU A 280 -8.51 -2.09 -5.07
C LEU A 280 -8.93 -2.34 -3.62
N LEU A 281 -9.16 -1.28 -2.83
CA LEU A 281 -9.52 -1.40 -1.42
C LEU A 281 -11.00 -1.77 -1.21
N PHE A 282 -11.22 -2.60 -0.19
CA PHE A 282 -12.54 -2.92 0.37
C PHE A 282 -13.52 -3.43 -0.69
#